data_5550b9bcb4091cb0f921a27118541b6e
#
_entry.id   5550b9bcb4091cb0f921a27118541b6e
#
_cell.length_a   1.000
_cell.length_b   1.000
_cell.length_c   1.000
_cell.angle_alpha   90.00
_cell.angle_beta   90.00
_cell.angle_gamma   90.00
#
_symmetry.space_group_name_H-M   'P 1'
#
loop_
_entity.id
_entity.type
_entity.pdbx_description
1 polymer ?
#
loop_
_entity_poly.entity_id
_entity_poly.type
_entity_poly.pdbx_seq_one_letter_code
_entity_poly.pdbx_strand_id
1 'polypeptide(L)'
;MRVKHTDSDVALMARMMRAEAEGEGKQGMLYVGNVIVNRAVADCLDFKKVRTIPQVIYQVQGGNYSFEAVQKGNLFYNRARSVEKKLAKRNLTSWREHPAKYALWYFNPYAPCPPTWYDQPFAGQYKNHCYYEPIAGTCASVYSG
;
A
#
# COMPACT_ATOMS: atom_id res chain seq x y z
N MET A 1 1.18 -16.84 -4.21
CA MET A 1 0.22 -15.75 -4.48
C MET A 1 -0.40 -15.29 -3.17
N ARG A 2 -0.29 -14.00 -2.90
CA ARG A 2 -0.82 -13.45 -1.64
C ARG A 2 -2.29 -13.06 -1.73
N VAL A 3 -2.72 -12.57 -2.89
CA VAL A 3 -4.10 -12.11 -3.12
C VAL A 3 -4.54 -12.57 -4.50
N LYS A 4 -5.75 -13.09 -4.59
CA LYS A 4 -6.38 -13.37 -5.89
C LYS A 4 -6.48 -12.10 -6.70
N HIS A 5 -6.08 -12.14 -7.97
CA HIS A 5 -6.06 -10.96 -8.81
C HIS A 5 -6.21 -11.31 -10.29
N THR A 6 -6.62 -10.31 -11.07
CA THR A 6 -6.71 -10.38 -12.52
C THR A 6 -5.60 -9.52 -13.14
N ASP A 7 -5.43 -9.61 -14.45
CA ASP A 7 -4.50 -8.72 -15.17
C ASP A 7 -4.92 -7.25 -15.04
N SER A 8 -6.22 -7.02 -14.97
CA SER A 8 -6.78 -5.69 -14.74
C SER A 8 -6.37 -5.13 -13.38
N ASP A 9 -6.35 -5.98 -12.36
CA ASP A 9 -5.90 -5.61 -11.00
C ASP A 9 -4.42 -5.27 -10.99
N VAL A 10 -3.60 -6.02 -11.72
CA VAL A 10 -2.17 -5.74 -11.86
C VAL A 10 -1.97 -4.35 -12.48
N ALA A 11 -2.69 -4.04 -13.54
CA ALA A 11 -2.60 -2.73 -14.20
C ALA A 11 -3.04 -1.60 -13.29
N LEU A 12 -4.13 -1.77 -12.54
CA LEU A 12 -4.62 -0.79 -11.59
C LEU A 12 -3.60 -0.54 -10.48
N MET A 13 -3.07 -1.61 -9.90
CA MET A 13 -2.06 -1.54 -8.85
C MET A 13 -0.77 -0.86 -9.37
N ALA A 14 -0.36 -1.19 -10.57
CA ALA A 14 0.83 -0.59 -11.20
C ALA A 14 0.65 0.93 -11.36
N ARG A 15 -0.51 1.39 -11.80
CA ARG A 15 -0.81 2.83 -11.90
C ARG A 15 -0.75 3.50 -10.52
N MET A 16 -1.28 2.82 -9.51
CA MET A 16 -1.28 3.35 -8.15
C MET A 16 0.13 3.48 -7.60
N MET A 17 0.95 2.45 -7.76
CA MET A 17 2.35 2.45 -7.32
C MET A 17 3.13 3.57 -8.00
N ARG A 18 2.91 3.77 -9.29
CA ARG A 18 3.54 4.86 -10.04
C ARG A 18 3.09 6.22 -9.54
N ALA A 19 1.78 6.42 -9.38
CA ALA A 19 1.22 7.69 -8.92
C ALA A 19 1.70 8.08 -7.54
N GLU A 20 1.88 7.11 -6.65
CA GLU A 20 2.24 7.36 -5.25
C GLU A 20 3.74 7.46 -5.02
N ALA A 21 4.56 6.75 -5.80
CA ALA A 21 5.96 6.57 -5.44
C ALA A 21 6.94 6.52 -6.62
N GLU A 22 6.57 6.95 -7.81
CA GLU A 22 7.48 6.94 -8.95
C GLU A 22 8.79 7.69 -8.64
N GLY A 23 8.69 8.84 -7.97
CA GLY A 23 9.84 9.66 -7.59
C GLY A 23 10.79 8.99 -6.60
N GLU A 24 10.33 7.94 -5.93
CA GLU A 24 11.16 7.19 -4.99
C GLU A 24 11.78 5.93 -5.62
N GLY A 25 11.57 5.71 -6.92
CA GLY A 25 12.15 4.62 -7.66
C GLY A 25 11.43 3.29 -7.45
N LYS A 26 12.01 2.24 -8.02
CA LYS A 26 11.42 0.89 -7.97
C LYS A 26 11.19 0.38 -6.56
N GLN A 27 12.15 0.61 -5.66
CA GLN A 27 12.05 0.17 -4.27
C GLN A 27 10.89 0.87 -3.56
N GLY A 28 10.75 2.18 -3.74
CA GLY A 28 9.64 2.94 -3.15
C GLY A 28 8.28 2.46 -3.66
N MET A 29 8.19 2.18 -4.96
CA MET A 29 6.97 1.62 -5.55
C MET A 29 6.65 0.24 -4.99
N LEU A 30 7.65 -0.61 -4.78
CA LEU A 30 7.46 -1.92 -4.14
C LEU A 30 6.93 -1.81 -2.72
N TYR A 31 7.41 -0.83 -1.95
CA TYR A 31 6.91 -0.60 -0.59
C TYR A 31 5.44 -0.19 -0.59
N VAL A 32 5.06 0.71 -1.49
CA VAL A 32 3.65 1.10 -1.63
C VAL A 32 2.80 -0.11 -2.03
N GLY A 33 3.27 -0.89 -2.99
CA GLY A 33 2.59 -2.12 -3.39
C GLY A 33 2.42 -3.10 -2.23
N ASN A 34 3.42 -3.20 -1.36
CA ASN A 34 3.36 -4.03 -0.17
C ASN A 34 2.21 -3.62 0.75
N VAL A 35 2.03 -2.31 0.97
CA VAL A 35 0.94 -1.79 1.80
C VAL A 35 -0.41 -2.14 1.17
N ILE A 36 -0.55 -1.97 -0.14
CA ILE A 36 -1.80 -2.31 -0.84
C ILE A 36 -2.17 -3.79 -0.62
N VAL A 37 -1.23 -4.69 -0.83
CA VAL A 37 -1.46 -6.13 -0.63
C VAL A 37 -1.75 -6.44 0.84
N ASN A 38 -1.01 -5.82 1.76
CA ASN A 38 -1.24 -6.01 3.20
C ASN A 38 -2.67 -5.65 3.59
N ARG A 39 -3.21 -4.55 3.05
CA ARG A 39 -4.60 -4.14 3.33
C ARG A 39 -5.61 -5.17 2.82
N ALA A 40 -5.33 -5.81 1.69
CA ALA A 40 -6.22 -6.82 1.13
C ALA A 40 -6.25 -8.10 1.97
N VAL A 41 -5.17 -8.43 2.66
CA VAL A 41 -5.09 -9.64 3.51
C VAL A 41 -5.31 -9.36 5.00
N ALA A 42 -5.40 -8.10 5.40
CA ALA A 42 -5.38 -7.71 6.81
C ALA A 42 -6.54 -8.24 7.63
N ASP A 43 -7.76 -8.18 7.10
CA ASP A 43 -8.98 -8.61 7.80
C ASP A 43 -9.08 -8.03 9.21
N CYS A 44 -8.76 -6.74 9.35
CA CYS A 44 -8.74 -6.06 10.65
C CYS A 44 -8.99 -4.58 10.48
N LEU A 45 -9.40 -3.92 11.57
CA LEU A 45 -9.58 -2.47 11.62
C LEU A 45 -10.47 -1.98 10.45
N ASP A 46 -10.05 -0.93 9.75
CA ASP A 46 -10.80 -0.39 8.62
C ASP A 46 -10.73 -1.28 7.38
N PHE A 47 -9.91 -2.33 7.39
CA PHE A 47 -9.66 -3.20 6.25
C PHE A 47 -10.42 -4.53 6.30
N LYS A 48 -11.36 -4.67 7.24
CA LYS A 48 -12.14 -5.92 7.40
C LYS A 48 -12.96 -6.28 6.17
N LYS A 49 -13.41 -5.28 5.42
CA LYS A 49 -14.31 -5.48 4.27
C LYS A 49 -13.61 -5.35 2.92
N VAL A 50 -12.31 -5.10 2.90
CA VAL A 50 -11.55 -5.01 1.66
C VAL A 50 -10.73 -6.29 1.47
N ARG A 51 -10.94 -6.97 0.36
CA ARG A 51 -10.32 -8.26 0.05
C ARG A 51 -9.65 -8.28 -1.32
N THR A 52 -10.00 -7.34 -2.19
CA THR A 52 -9.49 -7.29 -3.56
C THR A 52 -8.68 -6.02 -3.75
N ILE A 53 -7.82 -6.02 -4.76
CA ILE A 53 -7.01 -4.83 -5.09
C ILE A 53 -7.89 -3.62 -5.40
N PRO A 54 -8.94 -3.71 -6.23
CA PRO A 54 -9.82 -2.56 -6.45
C PRO A 54 -10.50 -2.06 -5.17
N GLN A 55 -10.93 -2.96 -4.29
CA GLN A 55 -11.55 -2.56 -3.02
C GLN A 55 -10.59 -1.78 -2.14
N VAL A 56 -9.32 -2.18 -2.09
CA VAL A 56 -8.29 -1.44 -1.34
C VAL A 56 -8.05 -0.07 -1.95
N ILE A 57 -7.83 -0.01 -3.27
CA ILE A 57 -7.45 1.23 -3.95
C ILE A 57 -8.56 2.27 -3.92
N TYR A 58 -9.81 1.85 -4.10
CA TYR A 58 -10.96 2.75 -4.12
C TYR A 58 -11.66 2.91 -2.77
N GLN A 59 -11.08 2.40 -1.70
CA GLN A 59 -11.68 2.53 -0.37
C GLN A 59 -11.88 3.99 0.02
N VAL A 60 -13.07 4.29 0.57
CA VAL A 60 -13.43 5.60 1.08
C VAL A 60 -13.47 5.54 2.59
N GLN A 61 -12.86 6.54 3.24
CA GLN A 61 -12.84 6.68 4.69
C GLN A 61 -13.16 8.13 5.04
N GLY A 62 -14.19 8.33 5.88
CA GLY A 62 -14.59 9.68 6.29
C GLY A 62 -14.98 10.60 5.14
N GLY A 63 -15.58 10.05 4.08
CA GLY A 63 -16.02 10.83 2.93
C GLY A 63 -14.95 11.07 1.87
N ASN A 64 -13.70 10.63 2.10
CA ASN A 64 -12.60 10.81 1.16
C ASN A 64 -11.99 9.46 0.79
N TYR A 65 -11.41 9.39 -0.42
CA TYR A 65 -10.64 8.23 -0.80
C TYR A 65 -9.43 8.08 0.11
N SER A 66 -9.13 6.85 0.49
CA SER A 66 -8.01 6.51 1.38
C SER A 66 -6.66 6.91 0.78
N PHE A 67 -6.52 6.82 -0.53
CA PHE A 67 -5.28 7.17 -1.24
C PHE A 67 -5.39 8.53 -1.91
N GLU A 68 -4.37 9.36 -1.70
CA GLU A 68 -4.30 10.70 -2.27
C GLU A 68 -4.33 10.68 -3.80
N ALA A 69 -3.68 9.71 -4.42
CA ALA A 69 -3.63 9.58 -5.88
C ALA A 69 -5.03 9.40 -6.48
N VAL A 70 -5.94 8.73 -5.78
CA VAL A 70 -7.33 8.58 -6.22
C VAL A 70 -8.09 9.87 -5.95
N GLN A 71 -7.95 10.44 -4.76
CA GLN A 71 -8.65 11.66 -4.34
C GLN A 71 -8.33 12.84 -5.26
N LYS A 72 -7.07 12.99 -5.65
CA LYS A 72 -6.60 14.06 -6.53
C LYS A 72 -6.68 13.72 -8.01
N GLY A 73 -7.05 12.49 -8.37
CA GLY A 73 -7.17 12.05 -9.75
C GLY A 73 -5.88 11.65 -10.43
N ASN A 74 -4.74 11.68 -9.73
CA ASN A 74 -3.44 11.32 -10.31
C ASN A 74 -3.40 9.89 -10.84
N LEU A 75 -4.15 8.99 -10.24
CA LEU A 75 -4.28 7.60 -10.68
C LEU A 75 -4.70 7.51 -12.14
N PHE A 76 -5.57 8.41 -12.58
CA PHE A 76 -6.15 8.37 -13.93
C PHE A 76 -5.23 8.97 -14.99
N TYR A 77 -4.23 9.72 -14.60
CA TYR A 77 -3.26 10.33 -15.51
C TYR A 77 -2.02 9.47 -15.73
N ASN A 78 -1.78 8.48 -14.88
CA ASN A 78 -0.60 7.63 -14.98
C ASN A 78 -0.93 6.33 -15.69
N ARG A 79 -0.05 5.92 -16.60
CA ARG A 79 -0.17 4.64 -17.29
C ARG A 79 0.51 3.54 -16.51
N ALA A 80 -0.04 2.33 -16.60
CA ALA A 80 0.62 1.13 -16.11
C ALA A 80 1.65 0.69 -17.14
N ARG A 81 2.92 0.96 -16.89
CA ARG A 81 4.01 0.53 -17.76
C ARG A 81 4.44 -0.89 -17.40
N SER A 82 5.19 -1.52 -18.32
CA SER A 82 5.72 -2.87 -18.11
C SER A 82 6.52 -2.96 -16.80
N VAL A 83 7.31 -1.93 -16.48
CA VAL A 83 8.13 -1.90 -15.27
C VAL A 83 7.29 -1.97 -14.00
N GLU A 84 6.26 -1.14 -13.88
CA GLU A 84 5.40 -1.15 -12.69
C GLU A 84 4.55 -2.42 -12.61
N LYS A 85 4.11 -2.95 -13.75
CA LYS A 85 3.36 -4.22 -13.77
C LYS A 85 4.20 -5.37 -13.22
N LYS A 86 5.48 -5.42 -13.57
CA LYS A 86 6.40 -6.43 -13.03
C LYS A 86 6.58 -6.28 -11.52
N LEU A 87 6.70 -5.03 -11.04
CA LEU A 87 6.81 -4.78 -9.61
C LEU A 87 5.53 -5.19 -8.87
N ALA A 88 4.37 -4.84 -9.42
CA ALA A 88 3.08 -5.23 -8.84
C ALA A 88 2.94 -6.76 -8.74
N LYS A 89 3.35 -7.48 -9.78
CA LYS A 89 3.33 -8.95 -9.77
C LYS A 89 4.23 -9.51 -8.67
N ARG A 90 5.39 -8.90 -8.42
CA ARG A 90 6.28 -9.31 -7.31
C ARG A 90 5.56 -9.16 -5.97
N ASN A 91 4.91 -8.03 -5.72
CA ASN A 91 4.13 -7.82 -4.49
C ASN A 91 3.03 -8.87 -4.35
N LEU A 92 2.28 -9.13 -5.42
CA LEU A 92 1.16 -10.06 -5.41
C LEU A 92 1.59 -11.52 -5.24
N THR A 93 2.81 -11.85 -5.62
CA THR A 93 3.35 -13.20 -5.49
C THR A 93 3.93 -13.41 -4.09
N SER A 94 4.97 -12.66 -3.71
CA SER A 94 5.68 -12.95 -2.47
C SER A 94 6.56 -11.82 -1.93
N TRP A 95 6.81 -10.76 -2.71
CA TRP A 95 7.78 -9.75 -2.28
C TRP A 95 7.29 -8.96 -1.08
N ARG A 96 8.07 -8.99 -0.01
CA ARG A 96 7.77 -8.28 1.26
C ARG A 96 9.09 -7.92 1.93
N GLU A 97 9.29 -6.62 2.21
CA GLU A 97 10.51 -6.17 2.89
C GLU A 97 10.24 -5.01 3.83
N HIS A 98 11.05 -4.95 4.91
CA HIS A 98 11.06 -3.81 5.82
C HIS A 98 11.41 -2.51 5.05
N PRO A 99 10.78 -1.35 5.31
CA PRO A 99 9.85 -1.09 6.41
C PRO A 99 8.37 -1.40 6.11
N ALA A 100 8.04 -1.87 4.92
CA ALA A 100 6.67 -2.08 4.52
C ALA A 100 6.19 -3.52 4.66
N LYS A 101 7.01 -4.42 5.18
CA LYS A 101 6.69 -5.85 5.24
C LYS A 101 5.33 -6.14 5.88
N TYR A 102 5.02 -5.46 6.97
CA TYR A 102 3.75 -5.61 7.70
C TYR A 102 2.98 -4.30 7.78
N ALA A 103 3.41 -3.25 7.05
CA ALA A 103 2.81 -1.93 7.15
C ALA A 103 1.41 -1.90 6.50
N LEU A 104 0.50 -1.19 7.16
CA LEU A 104 -0.84 -0.93 6.67
C LEU A 104 -1.04 0.55 6.31
N TRP A 105 -0.14 1.41 6.75
CA TRP A 105 -0.23 2.86 6.51
C TRP A 105 1.12 3.43 6.12
N TYR A 106 1.08 4.46 5.28
CA TYR A 106 2.24 5.28 4.97
C TYR A 106 1.81 6.70 4.64
N PHE A 107 2.69 7.66 4.87
CA PHE A 107 2.47 9.03 4.43
C PHE A 107 3.80 9.78 4.41
N ASN A 108 3.81 10.94 3.73
CA ASN A 108 4.95 11.85 3.72
C ASN A 108 4.61 13.07 4.59
N PRO A 109 5.21 13.22 5.78
CA PRO A 109 4.93 14.35 6.67
C PRO A 109 5.63 15.64 6.28
N TYR A 110 6.55 15.59 5.29
CA TYR A 110 7.45 16.70 4.96
C TYR A 110 8.24 17.19 6.19
N ALA A 111 8.56 16.28 7.10
CA ALA A 111 9.17 16.49 8.40
C ALA A 111 9.68 15.14 8.91
N PRO A 112 10.39 15.07 10.06
CA PRO A 112 10.74 13.78 10.65
C PRO A 112 9.49 12.93 10.91
N CYS A 113 9.62 11.62 10.75
CA CYS A 113 8.50 10.69 10.96
C CYS A 113 8.01 10.74 12.40
N PRO A 114 6.71 10.98 12.64
CA PRO A 114 6.18 10.87 14.01
C PRO A 114 6.28 9.43 14.53
N PRO A 115 6.39 9.25 15.87
CA PRO A 115 6.56 7.91 16.45
C PRO A 115 5.31 7.03 16.31
N THR A 116 4.13 7.63 16.11
CA THR A 116 2.88 6.92 15.88
C THR A 116 2.06 7.63 14.83
N TRP A 117 1.15 6.87 14.21
CA TRP A 117 0.15 7.41 13.28
C TRP A 117 -1.19 6.76 13.62
N TYR A 118 -2.15 7.57 14.07
CA TYR A 118 -3.43 7.07 14.60
C TYR A 118 -3.19 5.93 15.61
N ASP A 119 -2.23 6.16 16.54
CA ASP A 119 -1.84 5.22 17.60
C ASP A 119 -1.14 3.94 17.10
N GLN A 120 -0.84 3.84 15.81
CA GLN A 120 -0.13 2.69 15.26
C GLN A 120 1.38 2.93 15.29
N PRO A 121 2.19 1.90 15.62
CA PRO A 121 3.63 2.08 15.80
C PRO A 121 4.37 2.30 14.48
N PHE A 122 5.42 3.12 14.55
CA PHE A 122 6.31 3.39 13.45
C PHE A 122 7.11 2.14 13.09
N ALA A 123 7.11 1.77 11.81
CA ALA A 123 7.85 0.60 11.31
C ALA A 123 9.22 0.99 10.73
N GLY A 124 9.29 2.12 10.05
CA GLY A 124 10.51 2.60 9.40
C GLY A 124 10.22 3.61 8.32
N GLN A 125 11.29 4.20 7.79
CA GLN A 125 11.22 5.23 6.76
C GLN A 125 12.00 4.79 5.52
N TYR A 126 11.44 5.08 4.35
CA TYR A 126 12.17 5.00 3.09
C TYR A 126 11.99 6.32 2.35
N LYS A 127 13.11 7.03 2.14
CA LYS A 127 13.10 8.38 1.54
C LYS A 127 12.08 9.27 2.26
N ASN A 128 11.05 9.76 1.58
CA ASN A 128 10.09 10.69 2.16
C ASN A 128 8.87 10.01 2.80
N HIS A 129 8.74 8.70 2.69
CA HIS A 129 7.60 7.98 3.25
C HIS A 129 7.90 7.33 4.59
N CYS A 130 6.98 7.55 5.54
CA CYS A 130 7.00 6.92 6.86
C CYS A 130 5.98 5.78 6.85
N TYR A 131 6.38 4.60 7.32
CA TYR A 131 5.54 3.40 7.31
C TYR A 131 5.14 3.01 8.72
N TYR A 132 3.90 2.54 8.89
CA TYR A 132 3.34 2.19 10.20
C TYR A 132 2.71 0.81 10.15
N GLU A 133 2.94 0.03 11.22
CA GLU A 133 2.43 -1.33 11.36
C GLU A 133 1.27 -1.36 12.36
N PRO A 134 0.36 -2.36 12.27
CA PRO A 134 -0.68 -2.49 13.28
C PRO A 134 -0.11 -2.88 14.64
N ILE A 135 -0.76 -2.44 15.71
CA ILE A 135 -0.40 -2.83 17.08
C ILE A 135 -0.41 -4.36 17.17
N ALA A 136 0.60 -4.93 17.83
CA ALA A 136 0.74 -6.38 17.98
C ALA A 136 -0.57 -7.01 18.46
N GLY A 137 -0.97 -8.10 17.82
CA GLY A 137 -2.17 -8.84 18.17
C GLY A 137 -3.48 -8.37 17.54
N THR A 138 -3.48 -7.18 16.88
CA THR A 138 -4.73 -6.65 16.27
C THR A 138 -4.96 -7.13 14.85
N CYS A 139 -3.91 -7.45 14.10
CA CYS A 139 -3.99 -7.82 12.70
C CYS A 139 -3.14 -9.05 12.39
N ALA A 140 -3.49 -10.16 12.99
CA ALA A 140 -2.70 -11.41 12.88
C ALA A 140 -2.47 -11.84 11.42
N SER A 141 -3.46 -11.64 10.54
CA SER A 141 -3.37 -12.05 9.13
C SER A 141 -2.27 -11.32 8.36
N VAL A 142 -1.91 -10.11 8.75
CA VAL A 142 -0.83 -9.35 8.13
C VAL A 142 0.52 -10.04 8.38
N TYR A 143 0.70 -10.58 9.58
CA TYR A 143 1.96 -11.20 9.99
C TYR A 143 2.10 -12.64 9.49
N SER A 144 0.99 -13.32 9.24
CA SER A 144 1.00 -14.71 8.78
C SER A 144 0.89 -14.86 7.26
N GLY A 145 0.39 -13.86 6.61
CA GLY A 145 0.21 -13.87 5.16
C GLY A 145 1.45 -13.43 4.43
#